data_7300efa4186a3a09a1bc7a19ddd92cfb
#
_entry.id   7300efa4186a3a09a1bc7a19ddd92cfb
#
_cell.length_a   1.000
_cell.length_b   1.000
_cell.length_c   1.000
_cell.angle_alpha   90.00
_cell.angle_beta   90.00
_cell.angle_gamma   90.00
#
_symmetry.space_group_name_H-M   'P 1'
#
loop_
_entity.id
_entity.type
_entity.pdbx_description
1 polymer ?
#
loop_
_entity_poly.entity_id
_entity_poly.type
_entity_poly.pdbx_seq_one_letter_code
_entity_poly.pdbx_strand_id
1 'polypeptide(L)'
;LTLRGEFFEGEGEPDSTVLLVHGYRCNRRREYAAIARFYLEAGYNVLLVDNRAHGESDGRYIGFGILDREDCYRWVRFLDDRFDGKQNIFLHGISMGAATVLMASNLCLPMSVRGLVEDCGFTSPEEEFQHVLKQSGKGYLSRPLIWLTNLFCKALAGYGFSDFSS
;
A
#
# COMPACT_ATOMS: atom_id res chain seq x y z
N LEU A 1 5.63 -8.92 -13.19
CA LEU A 1 5.11 -9.07 -11.85
C LEU A 1 3.60 -9.26 -11.93
N THR A 2 3.08 -10.38 -11.42
CA THR A 2 1.64 -10.62 -11.32
C THR A 2 1.18 -10.26 -9.91
N LEU A 3 0.23 -9.35 -9.80
CA LEU A 3 -0.40 -9.00 -8.52
C LEU A 3 -1.76 -9.69 -8.39
N ARG A 4 -2.15 -10.01 -7.19
CA ARG A 4 -3.41 -10.66 -6.86
C ARG A 4 -4.32 -9.73 -6.06
N GLY A 5 -5.59 -9.72 -6.43
CA GLY A 5 -6.62 -8.98 -5.72
C GLY A 5 -7.96 -9.71 -5.80
N GLU A 6 -8.86 -9.35 -4.91
CA GLU A 6 -10.24 -9.85 -4.86
C GLU A 6 -11.19 -8.66 -4.89
N PHE A 7 -12.09 -8.67 -5.84
CA PHE A 7 -13.10 -7.63 -5.99
C PHE A 7 -14.45 -8.14 -5.47
N PHE A 8 -15.07 -7.36 -4.62
CA PHE A 8 -16.39 -7.62 -4.06
C PHE A 8 -17.31 -6.46 -4.46
N GLU A 9 -18.45 -6.80 -5.02
CA GLU A 9 -19.49 -5.83 -5.35
C GLU A 9 -20.35 -5.56 -4.12
N GLY A 10 -20.59 -4.28 -3.83
CA GLY A 10 -21.52 -3.85 -2.81
C GLY A 10 -22.98 -4.00 -3.28
N GLU A 11 -23.90 -3.87 -2.35
CA GLU A 11 -25.31 -3.93 -2.68
C GLU A 11 -25.81 -2.65 -3.39
N GLY A 12 -26.72 -2.77 -4.34
CA GLY A 12 -27.47 -1.65 -4.90
C GLY A 12 -26.74 -0.79 -5.95
N GLU A 13 -25.83 -1.35 -6.74
CA GLU A 13 -25.07 -0.63 -7.79
C GLU A 13 -24.23 0.53 -7.25
N PRO A 14 -23.24 0.27 -6.41
CA PRO A 14 -22.40 1.32 -5.83
C PRO A 14 -21.72 2.20 -6.89
N ASP A 15 -21.69 3.50 -6.67
CA ASP A 15 -20.94 4.49 -7.46
C ASP A 15 -19.52 4.71 -6.96
N SER A 16 -19.13 3.99 -5.92
CA SER A 16 -17.88 4.18 -5.20
C SER A 16 -17.18 2.85 -4.90
N THR A 17 -15.87 2.82 -5.05
CA THR A 17 -15.02 1.65 -4.79
C THR A 17 -13.88 2.01 -3.83
N VAL A 18 -13.63 1.16 -2.85
CA VAL A 18 -12.48 1.29 -1.95
C VAL A 18 -11.41 0.26 -2.30
N LEU A 19 -10.18 0.73 -2.55
CA LEU A 19 -8.98 -0.09 -2.68
C LEU A 19 -8.31 -0.22 -1.32
N LEU A 20 -8.15 -1.45 -0.82
CA LEU A 20 -7.60 -1.76 0.49
C LEU A 20 -6.19 -2.35 0.37
N VAL A 21 -5.19 -1.65 0.94
CA VAL A 21 -3.75 -1.95 0.83
C VAL A 21 -3.18 -2.32 2.19
N HIS A 22 -2.85 -3.59 2.40
CA HIS A 22 -2.44 -4.15 3.71
C HIS A 22 -1.02 -3.74 4.15
N GLY A 23 -0.74 -3.93 5.43
CA GLY A 23 0.55 -3.66 6.06
C GLY A 23 1.62 -4.75 5.87
N TYR A 24 2.77 -4.52 6.48
CA TYR A 24 3.93 -5.42 6.40
C TYR A 24 3.65 -6.80 6.98
N ARG A 25 4.08 -7.85 6.27
CA ARG A 25 3.92 -9.27 6.66
C ARG A 25 2.47 -9.70 6.92
N CYS A 26 1.52 -9.01 6.28
CA CYS A 26 0.11 -9.36 6.28
C CYS A 26 -0.34 -9.81 4.87
N ASN A 27 -1.61 -9.94 4.66
CA ASN A 27 -2.23 -10.17 3.34
C ASN A 27 -3.64 -9.57 3.32
N ARG A 28 -4.21 -9.48 2.12
CA ARG A 28 -5.52 -8.87 1.88
C ARG A 28 -6.64 -9.38 2.79
N ARG A 29 -6.72 -10.69 2.99
CA ARG A 29 -7.82 -11.30 3.75
C ARG A 29 -7.64 -11.14 5.26
N ARG A 30 -6.42 -11.36 5.74
CA ARG A 30 -6.12 -11.34 7.17
C ARG A 30 -6.33 -9.96 7.79
N GLU A 31 -5.93 -8.91 7.08
CA GLU A 31 -5.98 -7.55 7.61
C GLU A 31 -7.36 -6.92 7.45
N TYR A 32 -7.99 -7.19 6.33
CA TYR A 32 -9.15 -6.42 5.91
C TYR A 32 -10.50 -7.13 6.02
N ALA A 33 -10.57 -8.38 6.49
CA ALA A 33 -11.83 -9.13 6.53
C ALA A 33 -13.00 -8.37 7.21
N ALA A 34 -12.72 -7.73 8.36
CA ALA A 34 -13.74 -6.96 9.09
C ALA A 34 -14.02 -5.60 8.44
N ILE A 35 -12.97 -4.90 8.00
CA ILE A 35 -13.06 -3.57 7.38
C ILE A 35 -13.73 -3.65 6.00
N ALA A 36 -13.44 -4.70 5.22
CA ALA A 36 -14.09 -4.93 3.94
C ALA A 36 -15.61 -5.10 4.10
N ARG A 37 -16.02 -5.86 5.12
CA ARG A 37 -17.43 -6.03 5.43
C ARG A 37 -18.11 -4.69 5.75
N PHE A 38 -17.47 -3.85 6.56
CA PHE A 38 -17.97 -2.51 6.88
C PHE A 38 -18.21 -1.68 5.62
N TYR A 39 -17.25 -1.66 4.68
CA TYR A 39 -17.40 -0.91 3.43
C TYR A 39 -18.50 -1.47 2.53
N LEU A 40 -18.63 -2.80 2.44
CA LEU A 40 -19.71 -3.44 1.67
C LEU A 40 -21.08 -3.10 2.26
N GLU A 41 -21.26 -3.19 3.59
CA GLU A 41 -22.49 -2.82 4.29
C GLU A 41 -22.78 -1.30 4.17
N ALA A 42 -21.76 -0.47 3.99
CA ALA A 42 -21.91 0.96 3.73
C ALA A 42 -22.17 1.31 2.24
N GLY A 43 -22.34 0.31 1.38
CA GLY A 43 -22.69 0.49 -0.03
C GLY A 43 -21.50 0.83 -0.94
N TYR A 44 -20.28 0.39 -0.60
CA TYR A 44 -19.11 0.51 -1.48
C TYR A 44 -18.78 -0.82 -2.16
N ASN A 45 -18.23 -0.76 -3.36
CA ASN A 45 -17.42 -1.86 -3.87
C ASN A 45 -16.08 -1.91 -3.14
N VAL A 46 -15.50 -3.10 -3.03
CA VAL A 46 -14.22 -3.29 -2.33
C VAL A 46 -13.25 -4.07 -3.19
N LEU A 47 -12.05 -3.54 -3.39
CA LEU A 47 -10.92 -4.28 -3.97
C LEU A 47 -9.87 -4.52 -2.88
N LEU A 48 -9.71 -5.78 -2.49
CA LEU A 48 -8.62 -6.23 -1.61
C LEU A 48 -7.42 -6.64 -2.45
N VAL A 49 -6.24 -6.13 -2.15
CA VAL A 49 -5.03 -6.48 -2.90
C VAL A 49 -3.94 -7.05 -1.99
N ASP A 50 -3.18 -8.00 -2.51
CA ASP A 50 -1.91 -8.40 -1.92
C ASP A 50 -0.80 -7.53 -2.52
N ASN A 51 -0.03 -6.88 -1.65
CA ASN A 51 1.17 -6.14 -2.05
C ASN A 51 2.20 -7.09 -2.67
N ARG A 52 3.14 -6.55 -3.45
CA ARG A 52 4.27 -7.33 -3.97
C ARG A 52 4.98 -8.10 -2.85
N ALA A 53 5.46 -9.29 -3.14
CA ALA A 53 6.14 -10.20 -2.20
C ALA A 53 5.30 -10.59 -0.97
N HIS A 54 3.96 -10.45 -1.04
CA HIS A 54 3.02 -10.88 0.00
C HIS A 54 1.89 -11.72 -0.59
N GLY A 55 1.28 -12.54 0.27
CA GLY A 55 0.12 -13.34 -0.07
C GLY A 55 0.32 -14.19 -1.32
N GLU A 56 -0.53 -13.99 -2.31
CA GLU A 56 -0.48 -14.68 -3.61
C GLU A 56 0.11 -13.82 -4.74
N SER A 57 0.57 -12.61 -4.43
CA SER A 57 1.25 -11.74 -5.39
C SER A 57 2.69 -12.14 -5.58
N ASP A 58 3.18 -12.02 -6.83
CA ASP A 58 4.59 -12.21 -7.13
C ASP A 58 5.45 -11.13 -6.47
N GLY A 59 6.75 -11.37 -6.45
CA GLY A 59 7.75 -10.43 -5.99
C GLY A 59 8.84 -11.11 -5.16
N ARG A 60 10.06 -10.56 -5.21
CA ARG A 60 11.21 -11.04 -4.44
C ARG A 60 11.54 -10.11 -3.29
N TYR A 61 11.14 -8.84 -3.41
CA TYR A 61 11.49 -7.78 -2.46
C TYR A 61 10.25 -6.97 -2.10
N ILE A 62 10.17 -6.64 -0.82
CA ILE A 62 9.16 -5.74 -0.28
C ILE A 62 9.64 -4.31 -0.52
N GLY A 63 8.77 -3.45 -1.00
CA GLY A 63 9.14 -2.09 -1.41
C GLY A 63 8.99 -1.02 -0.34
N PHE A 64 8.35 -1.34 0.79
CA PHE A 64 8.09 -0.41 1.90
C PHE A 64 7.46 0.92 1.46
N GLY A 65 6.50 0.84 0.55
CA GLY A 65 5.84 2.00 -0.05
C GLY A 65 6.53 2.49 -1.33
N ILE A 66 7.86 2.46 -1.41
CA ILE A 66 8.63 3.03 -2.53
C ILE A 66 8.34 2.33 -3.86
N LEU A 67 8.39 1.00 -3.89
CA LEU A 67 8.00 0.24 -5.08
C LEU A 67 6.49 -0.02 -5.12
N ASP A 68 5.88 -0.17 -3.95
CA ASP A 68 4.46 -0.54 -3.82
C ASP A 68 3.53 0.58 -4.30
N ARG A 69 3.96 1.86 -4.26
CA ARG A 69 3.18 2.99 -4.80
C ARG A 69 2.86 2.84 -6.29
N GLU A 70 3.80 2.28 -7.07
CA GLU A 70 3.58 2.03 -8.50
C GLU A 70 2.56 0.91 -8.71
N ASP A 71 2.56 -0.09 -7.84
CA ASP A 71 1.57 -1.16 -7.88
C ASP A 71 0.19 -0.62 -7.46
N CYS A 72 0.14 0.22 -6.43
CA CYS A 72 -1.08 0.91 -6.01
C CYS A 72 -1.64 1.78 -7.16
N TYR A 73 -0.80 2.56 -7.83
CA TYR A 73 -1.18 3.33 -9.01
C TYR A 73 -1.79 2.44 -10.10
N ARG A 74 -1.19 1.26 -10.38
CA ARG A 74 -1.72 0.32 -11.38
C ARG A 74 -3.07 -0.27 -10.97
N TRP A 75 -3.28 -0.53 -9.68
CA TRP A 75 -4.58 -0.95 -9.19
C TRP A 75 -5.65 0.15 -9.33
N VAL A 76 -5.27 1.39 -9.05
CA VAL A 76 -6.15 2.55 -9.30
C VAL A 76 -6.51 2.65 -10.78
N ARG A 77 -5.53 2.55 -11.68
CA ARG A 77 -5.76 2.55 -13.12
C ARG A 77 -6.66 1.41 -13.56
N PHE A 78 -6.46 0.21 -13.01
CA PHE A 78 -7.32 -0.93 -13.27
C PHE A 78 -8.79 -0.66 -12.90
N LEU A 79 -9.03 -0.04 -11.74
CA LEU A 79 -10.39 0.34 -11.34
C LEU A 79 -10.97 1.45 -12.23
N ASP A 80 -10.17 2.46 -12.53
CA ASP A 80 -10.58 3.58 -13.40
C ASP A 80 -10.99 3.08 -14.78
N ASP A 81 -10.16 2.22 -15.38
CA ASP A 81 -10.45 1.60 -16.69
C ASP A 81 -11.64 0.65 -16.64
N ARG A 82 -11.79 -0.14 -15.56
CA ARG A 82 -12.91 -1.08 -15.37
C ARG A 82 -14.27 -0.38 -15.36
N PHE A 83 -14.31 0.83 -14.82
CA PHE A 83 -15.54 1.59 -14.65
C PHE A 83 -15.64 2.83 -15.55
N ASP A 84 -14.82 2.91 -16.60
CA ASP A 84 -14.77 4.04 -17.53
C ASP A 84 -14.63 5.42 -16.85
N GLY A 85 -13.90 5.48 -15.73
CA GLY A 85 -13.73 6.69 -14.94
C GLY A 85 -14.98 7.19 -14.20
N LYS A 86 -16.06 6.40 -14.16
CA LYS A 86 -17.36 6.83 -13.62
C LYS A 86 -17.53 6.61 -12.12
N GLN A 87 -16.69 5.76 -11.52
CA GLN A 87 -16.76 5.50 -10.09
C GLN A 87 -15.84 6.43 -9.30
N ASN A 88 -16.26 6.76 -8.07
CA ASN A 88 -15.39 7.39 -7.09
C ASN A 88 -14.48 6.32 -6.47
N ILE A 89 -13.19 6.52 -6.53
CA ILE A 89 -12.19 5.61 -5.98
C ILE A 89 -11.63 6.20 -4.69
N PHE A 90 -11.65 5.42 -3.63
CA PHE A 90 -11.01 5.74 -2.35
C PHE A 90 -9.89 4.73 -2.08
N LEU A 91 -8.79 5.21 -1.52
CA LEU A 91 -7.66 4.37 -1.13
C LEU A 91 -7.65 4.25 0.39
N HIS A 92 -7.52 3.04 0.93
CA HIS A 92 -7.35 2.85 2.37
C HIS A 92 -6.16 1.93 2.61
N GLY A 93 -5.16 2.45 3.29
CA GLY A 93 -3.95 1.71 3.66
C GLY A 93 -3.76 1.64 5.17
N ILE A 94 -3.22 0.51 5.64
CA ILE A 94 -2.81 0.30 7.03
C ILE A 94 -1.29 0.13 7.09
N SER A 95 -0.62 0.83 8.01
CA SER A 95 0.82 0.73 8.26
C SER A 95 1.65 0.91 6.98
N MET A 96 2.37 -0.10 6.50
CA MET A 96 3.08 -0.05 5.22
C MET A 96 2.13 0.25 4.05
N GLY A 97 0.88 -0.25 4.08
CA GLY A 97 -0.14 0.08 3.10
C GLY A 97 -0.54 1.55 3.13
N ALA A 98 -0.59 2.15 4.32
CA ALA A 98 -0.85 3.58 4.51
C ALA A 98 0.28 4.43 3.90
N ALA A 99 1.53 4.10 4.19
CA ALA A 99 2.68 4.73 3.52
C ALA A 99 2.61 4.56 1.99
N THR A 100 2.18 3.39 1.52
CA THR A 100 2.01 3.11 0.08
C THR A 100 0.99 4.04 -0.56
N VAL A 101 -0.20 4.21 0.02
CA VAL A 101 -1.24 5.08 -0.56
C VAL A 101 -0.86 6.55 -0.48
N LEU A 102 -0.19 6.98 0.59
CA LEU A 102 0.38 8.34 0.69
C LEU A 102 1.43 8.59 -0.41
N MET A 103 2.38 7.68 -0.57
CA MET A 103 3.40 7.79 -1.62
C MET A 103 2.78 7.73 -3.03
N ALA A 104 1.72 6.95 -3.23
CA ALA A 104 1.00 6.90 -4.49
C ALA A 104 0.28 8.20 -4.82
N SER A 105 -0.16 8.98 -3.83
CA SER A 105 -0.83 10.26 -4.04
C SER A 105 0.04 11.32 -4.73
N ASN A 106 1.37 11.15 -4.70
CA ASN A 106 2.30 12.00 -5.46
C ASN A 106 2.41 11.62 -6.96
N LEU A 107 1.80 10.51 -7.36
CA LEU A 107 1.70 10.14 -8.76
C LEU A 107 0.47 10.83 -9.38
N CYS A 108 0.45 10.96 -10.70
CA CYS A 108 -0.70 11.53 -11.41
C CYS A 108 -1.89 10.54 -11.38
N LEU A 109 -2.58 10.49 -10.24
CA LEU A 109 -3.76 9.66 -10.06
C LEU A 109 -4.92 10.17 -10.94
N PRO A 110 -5.80 9.28 -11.44
CA PRO A 110 -7.01 9.67 -12.15
C PRO A 110 -7.92 10.56 -11.32
N MET A 111 -8.72 11.39 -12.00
CA MET A 111 -9.70 12.27 -11.37
C MET A 111 -10.82 11.53 -10.62
N SER A 112 -10.99 10.24 -10.89
CA SER A 112 -11.89 9.35 -10.16
C SER A 112 -11.44 9.10 -8.72
N VAL A 113 -10.16 9.29 -8.38
CA VAL A 113 -9.68 9.20 -6.99
C VAL A 113 -10.15 10.41 -6.21
N ARG A 114 -10.96 10.19 -5.17
CA ARG A 114 -11.62 11.23 -4.36
C ARG A 114 -11.00 11.44 -2.99
N GLY A 115 -10.31 10.44 -2.48
CA GLY A 115 -9.68 10.55 -1.17
C GLY A 115 -8.88 9.32 -0.79
N LEU A 116 -8.14 9.46 0.28
CA LEU A 116 -7.38 8.37 0.87
C LEU A 116 -7.55 8.37 2.40
N VAL A 117 -7.53 7.20 2.97
CA VAL A 117 -7.50 6.94 4.41
C VAL A 117 -6.15 6.34 4.73
N GLU A 118 -5.42 7.01 5.60
CA GLU A 118 -4.13 6.59 6.10
C GLU A 118 -4.29 6.16 7.56
N ASP A 119 -4.00 4.90 7.84
CA ASP A 119 -4.05 4.35 9.19
C ASP A 119 -2.66 3.90 9.63
N CYS A 120 -2.06 4.65 10.56
CA CYS A 120 -0.74 4.42 11.17
C CYS A 120 0.42 4.20 10.17
N GLY A 121 0.46 4.96 9.08
CA GLY A 121 1.57 4.96 8.13
C GLY A 121 2.84 5.63 8.67
N PHE A 122 3.87 5.54 7.86
CA PHE A 122 5.15 6.18 8.14
C PHE A 122 5.56 7.10 7.00
N THR A 123 6.32 8.14 7.31
CA THR A 123 6.79 9.15 6.35
C THR A 123 7.89 8.62 5.45
N SER A 124 8.78 7.77 6.00
CA SER A 124 9.82 7.11 5.22
C SER A 124 10.22 5.77 5.83
N PRO A 125 10.63 4.78 5.03
CA PRO A 125 11.16 3.52 5.54
C PRO A 125 12.36 3.71 6.47
N GLU A 126 13.21 4.72 6.21
CA GLU A 126 14.37 5.01 7.04
C GLU A 126 13.95 5.40 8.46
N GLU A 127 12.99 6.30 8.61
CA GLU A 127 12.50 6.75 9.91
C GLU A 127 11.81 5.62 10.67
N GLU A 128 11.01 4.81 9.98
CA GLU A 128 10.36 3.64 10.57
C GLU A 128 11.38 2.63 11.10
N PHE A 129 12.40 2.28 10.33
CA PHE A 129 13.46 1.38 10.79
C PHE A 129 14.27 1.97 11.95
N GLN A 130 14.55 3.28 11.95
CA GLN A 130 15.17 3.95 13.07
C GLN A 130 14.33 3.85 14.34
N HIS A 131 13.02 4.07 14.21
CA HIS A 131 12.07 3.99 15.31
C HIS A 131 12.04 2.59 15.92
N VAL A 132 11.86 1.55 15.10
CA VAL A 132 11.85 0.14 15.52
C VAL A 132 13.16 -0.26 16.22
N LEU A 133 14.32 0.16 15.68
CA LEU A 133 15.61 -0.13 16.30
C LEU A 133 15.79 0.59 17.64
N LYS A 134 15.31 1.82 17.77
CA LYS A 134 15.32 2.56 19.06
C LYS A 134 14.43 1.86 20.10
N GLN A 135 13.22 1.47 19.73
CA GLN A 135 12.30 0.76 20.64
C GLN A 135 12.88 -0.59 21.11
N SER A 136 13.60 -1.29 20.26
CA SER A 136 14.26 -2.56 20.61
C SER A 136 15.55 -2.42 21.42
N GLY A 137 15.90 -1.21 21.86
CA GLY A 137 17.13 -0.91 22.60
C GLY A 137 18.42 -0.92 21.76
N LYS A 138 18.30 -1.04 20.43
CA LYS A 138 19.43 -1.11 19.50
C LYS A 138 19.65 0.19 18.71
N GLY A 139 19.16 1.31 19.22
CA GLY A 139 19.22 2.60 18.55
C GLY A 139 20.64 3.05 18.16
N TYR A 140 21.65 2.64 18.92
CA TYR A 140 23.07 2.92 18.62
C TYR A 140 23.58 2.24 17.33
N LEU A 141 22.93 1.14 16.90
CA LEU A 141 23.26 0.45 15.64
C LEU A 141 22.42 0.95 14.46
N SER A 142 21.47 1.86 14.67
CA SER A 142 20.52 2.25 13.63
C SER A 142 21.20 2.80 12.38
N ARG A 143 22.12 3.75 12.53
CA ARG A 143 22.81 4.37 11.37
C ARG A 143 23.61 3.38 10.52
N PRO A 144 24.54 2.57 11.08
CA PRO A 144 25.31 1.64 10.26
C PRO A 144 24.43 0.53 9.66
N LEU A 145 23.43 0.05 10.40
CA LEU A 145 22.56 -1.01 9.93
C LEU A 145 21.65 -0.53 8.80
N ILE A 146 21.06 0.65 8.92
CA ILE A 146 20.23 1.26 7.89
C ILE A 146 21.04 1.56 6.64
N TRP A 147 22.26 2.11 6.81
CA TRP A 147 23.16 2.35 5.68
C TRP A 147 23.47 1.07 4.91
N LEU A 148 23.80 -0.01 5.63
CA LEU A 148 24.07 -1.32 5.02
C LEU A 148 22.82 -1.89 4.32
N THR A 149 21.66 -1.83 4.98
CA THR A 149 20.38 -2.29 4.40
C THR A 149 20.05 -1.48 3.15
N ASN A 150 20.22 -0.17 3.18
CA ASN A 150 19.99 0.71 2.03
C ASN A 150 20.88 0.35 0.84
N LEU A 151 22.16 0.03 1.11
CA LEU A 151 23.09 -0.44 0.07
C LEU A 151 22.60 -1.73 -0.58
N PHE A 152 22.15 -2.72 0.22
CA PHE A 152 21.61 -3.96 -0.29
C PHE A 152 20.29 -3.75 -1.05
N CYS A 153 19.40 -2.89 -0.56
CA CYS A 153 18.15 -2.55 -1.27
C CYS A 153 18.45 -1.94 -2.63
N LYS A 154 19.41 -1.01 -2.74
CA LYS A 154 19.84 -0.42 -4.00
C LYS A 154 20.42 -1.46 -4.95
N ALA A 155 21.29 -2.33 -4.45
CA ALA A 155 21.97 -3.33 -5.28
C ALA A 155 21.06 -4.47 -5.76
N LEU A 156 20.13 -4.93 -4.92
CA LEU A 156 19.33 -6.13 -5.18
C LEU A 156 17.88 -5.84 -5.60
N ALA A 157 17.29 -4.79 -5.03
CA ALA A 157 15.89 -4.45 -5.25
C ALA A 157 15.69 -3.19 -6.11
N GLY A 158 16.76 -2.46 -6.40
CA GLY A 158 16.73 -1.29 -7.29
C GLY A 158 16.13 -0.03 -6.67
N TYR A 159 15.98 0.04 -5.35
CA TYR A 159 15.50 1.23 -4.66
C TYR A 159 16.29 1.49 -3.36
N GLY A 160 16.31 2.72 -2.90
CA GLY A 160 16.88 3.13 -1.61
C GLY A 160 15.84 3.79 -0.71
N PHE A 161 16.08 3.74 0.59
CA PHE A 161 15.15 4.30 1.59
C PHE A 161 14.98 5.82 1.48
N SER A 162 15.95 6.51 0.88
CA SER A 162 15.93 7.95 0.61
C SER A 162 15.33 8.33 -0.75
N ASP A 163 14.93 7.35 -1.57
CA ASP A 163 14.42 7.64 -2.90
C ASP A 163 13.01 8.24 -2.86
N PHE A 164 12.33 8.15 -1.72
CA PHE A 164 11.04 8.78 -1.48
C PHE A 164 10.76 8.94 0.02
N SER A 165 10.20 10.11 0.36
CA SER A 165 9.49 10.38 1.62
C SER A 165 8.13 10.97 1.28
N SER A 166 7.10 10.58 1.99
CA SER A 166 5.74 11.15 1.86
C SER A 166 5.64 12.53 2.51
#